data_b42d43b2c5fa0fc1914993b3f5e0afef
#
_entry.id   b42d43b2c5fa0fc1914993b3f5e0afef
#
_cell.length_a   1.000
_cell.length_b   1.000
_cell.length_c   1.000
_cell.angle_alpha   90.00
_cell.angle_beta   90.00
_cell.angle_gamma   90.00
#
_symmetry.space_group_name_H-M   'P 1'
#
loop_
_entity.id
_entity.type
_entity.pdbx_description
1 polymer ?
#
loop_
_entity_poly.entity_id
_entity_poly.type
_entity_poly.pdbx_seq_one_letter_code
_entity_poly.pdbx_strand_id
1 'polypeptide(L)'
;MKFSEFKIGDIYKTNKVVADKKDMIEYAEKYDPQYFHVDEEAAKDGPFGSLIASGFYSMNAVWADFIRMDVLGKDCLGGLGIDEIKWKVPVRPNDTLIGEYTITDKRILSDKQRGIVSLGVSIKNQDKLEVLTVKTKILIDV
;
A
#
# COMPACT_ATOMS: atom_id res chain seq x y z
N MET A 1 15.50 1.74 9.55
CA MET A 1 16.23 0.61 10.18
C MET A 1 17.40 0.19 9.29
N LYS A 2 18.46 -0.28 9.90
CA LYS A 2 19.56 -0.88 9.16
C LYS A 2 19.16 -2.26 8.65
N PHE A 3 19.81 -2.71 7.57
CA PHE A 3 19.51 -4.01 6.99
C PHE A 3 19.55 -5.16 8.03
N SER A 4 20.52 -5.13 8.94
CA SER A 4 20.66 -6.17 9.97
C SER A 4 19.52 -6.22 10.98
N GLU A 5 18.78 -5.14 11.13
CA GLU A 5 17.69 -5.03 12.10
C GLU A 5 16.37 -5.62 11.57
N PHE A 6 16.23 -5.77 10.25
CA PHE A 6 15.05 -6.42 9.67
C PHE A 6 15.11 -7.93 9.95
N LYS A 7 14.02 -8.48 10.44
CA LYS A 7 13.88 -9.92 10.71
C LYS A 7 12.73 -10.48 9.90
N ILE A 8 12.97 -11.61 9.24
CA ILE A 8 11.92 -12.32 8.52
C ILE A 8 10.82 -12.70 9.50
N GLY A 9 9.57 -12.37 9.16
CA GLY A 9 8.40 -12.58 10.00
C GLY A 9 7.95 -11.38 10.82
N ASP A 10 8.79 -10.32 10.94
CA ASP A 10 8.36 -9.10 11.61
C ASP A 10 7.23 -8.43 10.83
N ILE A 11 6.25 -7.93 11.57
CA ILE A 11 5.07 -7.25 11.01
C ILE A 11 5.01 -5.83 11.55
N TYR A 12 4.90 -4.86 10.64
CA TYR A 12 4.69 -3.45 10.95
C TYR A 12 3.27 -3.06 10.57
N LYS A 13 2.51 -2.60 11.54
CA LYS A 13 1.10 -2.26 11.36
C LYS A 13 0.93 -0.75 11.34
N THR A 14 0.28 -0.23 10.30
CA THR A 14 0.02 1.21 10.17
C THR A 14 -1.05 1.68 11.13
N ASN A 15 -1.15 3.00 11.29
CA ASN A 15 -2.32 3.64 11.86
C ASN A 15 -3.51 3.49 10.92
N LYS A 16 -4.69 3.85 11.39
CA LYS A 16 -5.89 3.91 10.57
C LYS A 16 -5.76 5.02 9.53
N VAL A 17 -6.01 4.67 8.27
CA VAL A 17 -6.03 5.60 7.15
C VAL A 17 -7.46 5.66 6.63
N VAL A 18 -8.08 6.83 6.69
CA VAL A 18 -9.45 7.01 6.21
C VAL A 18 -9.42 7.29 4.71
N ALA A 19 -10.23 6.55 3.95
CA ALA A 19 -10.45 6.80 2.53
C ALA A 19 -11.37 8.03 2.38
N ASP A 20 -10.80 9.21 2.43
CA ASP A 20 -11.51 10.47 2.30
C ASP A 20 -12.00 10.65 0.85
N LYS A 21 -13.31 10.89 0.69
CA LYS A 21 -13.91 10.99 -0.64
C LYS A 21 -13.25 12.05 -1.53
N LYS A 22 -12.94 13.20 -0.97
CA LYS A 22 -12.30 14.29 -1.72
C LYS A 22 -10.91 13.86 -2.23
N ASP A 23 -10.12 13.25 -1.36
CA ASP A 23 -8.78 12.76 -1.72
C ASP A 23 -8.87 11.65 -2.77
N MET A 24 -9.83 10.75 -2.63
CA MET A 24 -10.06 9.66 -3.60
C MET A 24 -10.33 10.23 -5.00
N ILE A 25 -11.22 11.23 -5.09
CA ILE A 25 -11.59 11.85 -6.36
C ILE A 25 -10.42 12.64 -6.95
N GLU A 26 -9.75 13.46 -6.14
CA GLU A 26 -8.58 14.25 -6.61
C GLU A 26 -7.47 13.36 -7.14
N TYR A 27 -7.17 12.26 -6.44
CA TYR A 27 -6.19 11.29 -6.92
C TYR A 27 -6.61 10.67 -8.25
N ALA A 28 -7.85 10.24 -8.34
CA ALA A 28 -8.35 9.56 -9.53
C ALA A 28 -8.45 10.49 -10.74
N GLU A 29 -8.87 11.74 -10.57
CA GLU A 29 -8.88 12.73 -11.63
C GLU A 29 -7.51 12.90 -12.27
N LYS A 30 -6.46 12.75 -11.47
CA LYS A 30 -5.08 12.94 -11.91
C LYS A 30 -4.44 11.66 -12.46
N TYR A 31 -4.73 10.50 -11.87
CA TYR A 31 -4.00 9.28 -12.15
C TYR A 31 -4.82 8.08 -12.61
N ASP A 32 -6.15 8.09 -12.43
CA ASP A 32 -7.01 6.96 -12.78
C ASP A 32 -8.46 7.45 -13.01
N PRO A 33 -8.70 8.24 -14.08
CA PRO A 33 -9.95 8.98 -14.25
C PRO A 33 -11.12 8.12 -14.80
N GLN A 34 -11.26 6.90 -14.34
CA GLN A 34 -12.42 6.08 -14.66
C GLN A 34 -13.66 6.64 -13.94
N TYR A 35 -14.84 6.55 -14.59
CA TYR A 35 -16.04 7.22 -14.10
C TYR A 35 -16.43 6.82 -12.67
N PHE A 36 -16.26 5.55 -12.29
CA PHE A 36 -16.60 5.05 -10.96
C PHE A 36 -15.61 5.50 -9.86
N HIS A 37 -14.52 6.18 -10.24
CA HIS A 37 -13.59 6.80 -9.29
C HIS A 37 -13.75 8.31 -9.18
N VAL A 38 -14.37 8.96 -10.18
CA VAL A 38 -14.43 10.43 -10.26
C VAL A 38 -15.84 11.02 -10.26
N ASP A 39 -16.85 10.24 -10.68
CA ASP A 39 -18.21 10.69 -10.83
C ASP A 39 -19.16 9.89 -9.93
N GLU A 40 -19.50 10.46 -8.78
CA GLU A 40 -20.32 9.79 -7.77
C GLU A 40 -21.71 9.43 -8.30
N GLU A 41 -22.33 10.31 -9.10
CA GLU A 41 -23.67 10.06 -9.65
C GLU A 41 -23.64 8.93 -10.69
N ALA A 42 -22.69 8.96 -11.60
CA ALA A 42 -22.52 7.89 -12.59
C ALA A 42 -22.16 6.55 -11.93
N ALA A 43 -21.36 6.58 -10.87
CA ALA A 43 -20.92 5.38 -10.15
C ALA A 43 -22.09 4.66 -9.47
N LYS A 44 -23.15 5.35 -9.07
CA LYS A 44 -24.35 4.72 -8.47
C LYS A 44 -25.00 3.70 -9.40
N ASP A 45 -24.99 3.97 -10.70
CA ASP A 45 -25.56 3.10 -11.72
C ASP A 45 -24.54 2.11 -12.30
N GLY A 46 -23.30 2.15 -11.81
CA GLY A 46 -22.22 1.31 -12.27
C GLY A 46 -22.14 -0.03 -11.51
N PRO A 47 -21.13 -0.85 -11.84
CA PRO A 47 -21.02 -2.22 -11.32
C PRO A 47 -20.80 -2.31 -9.80
N PHE A 48 -20.33 -1.24 -9.17
CA PHE A 48 -20.04 -1.25 -7.72
C PHE A 48 -21.15 -0.59 -6.89
N GLY A 49 -22.14 0.05 -7.53
CA GLY A 49 -23.28 0.69 -6.87
C GLY A 49 -22.95 1.97 -6.09
N SER A 50 -21.70 2.41 -6.12
CA SER A 50 -21.22 3.64 -5.48
C SER A 50 -19.87 4.04 -6.03
N LEU A 51 -19.44 5.27 -5.69
CA LEU A 51 -18.05 5.67 -5.89
C LEU A 51 -17.12 4.71 -5.15
N ILE A 52 -16.04 4.30 -5.81
CA ILE A 52 -14.97 3.51 -5.19
C ILE A 52 -13.61 4.18 -5.43
N ALA A 53 -12.67 3.94 -4.54
CA ALA A 53 -11.31 4.41 -4.69
C ALA A 53 -10.59 3.65 -5.81
N SER A 54 -9.72 4.33 -6.54
CA SER A 54 -8.70 3.66 -7.35
C SER A 54 -7.89 2.73 -6.44
N GLY A 55 -7.62 1.52 -6.90
CA GLY A 55 -6.78 0.59 -6.14
C GLY A 55 -5.39 1.15 -5.87
N PHE A 56 -4.85 1.94 -6.79
CA PHE A 56 -3.57 2.64 -6.60
C PHE A 56 -3.65 3.69 -5.49
N TYR A 57 -4.78 4.38 -5.36
CA TYR A 57 -5.00 5.29 -4.24
C TYR A 57 -4.93 4.56 -2.91
N SER A 58 -5.68 3.48 -2.77
CA SER A 58 -5.75 2.71 -1.52
C SER A 58 -4.36 2.18 -1.12
N MET A 59 -3.63 1.64 -2.09
CA MET A 59 -2.27 1.17 -1.87
C MET A 59 -1.34 2.30 -1.43
N ASN A 60 -1.37 3.43 -2.16
CA ASN A 60 -0.45 4.54 -1.90
C ASN A 60 -0.76 5.31 -0.62
N ALA A 61 -2.03 5.46 -0.27
CA ALA A 61 -2.43 6.14 0.97
C ALA A 61 -1.93 5.40 2.21
N VAL A 62 -2.04 4.08 2.20
CA VAL A 62 -1.55 3.23 3.31
C VAL A 62 -0.03 3.14 3.29
N TRP A 63 0.59 3.04 2.12
CA TRP A 63 2.04 3.09 1.96
C TRP A 63 2.63 4.37 2.55
N ALA A 64 1.99 5.52 2.31
CA ALA A 64 2.44 6.78 2.86
C ALA A 64 2.48 6.76 4.40
N ASP A 65 1.48 6.15 5.03
CA ASP A 65 1.46 6.01 6.49
C ASP A 65 2.59 5.08 6.98
N PHE A 66 2.83 3.96 6.28
CA PHE A 66 3.95 3.08 6.57
C PHE A 66 5.29 3.82 6.47
N ILE A 67 5.50 4.61 5.43
CA ILE A 67 6.73 5.38 5.26
C ILE A 67 6.92 6.39 6.41
N ARG A 68 5.83 7.03 6.88
CA ARG A 68 5.88 7.96 8.02
C ARG A 68 6.25 7.28 9.34
N MET A 69 6.09 5.98 9.45
CA MET A 69 6.55 5.21 10.62
C MET A 69 8.08 5.12 10.71
N ASP A 70 8.76 5.54 9.66
CA ASP A 70 10.23 5.58 9.55
C ASP A 70 10.91 4.20 9.74
N VAL A 71 10.20 3.14 9.38
CA VAL A 71 10.75 1.77 9.43
C VAL A 71 11.87 1.60 8.41
N LEU A 72 11.66 2.05 7.19
CA LEU A 72 12.68 1.97 6.14
C LEU A 72 13.83 2.96 6.39
N GLY A 73 13.49 4.17 6.85
CA GLY A 73 14.45 5.17 7.24
C GLY A 73 15.34 5.69 6.10
N LYS A 74 16.43 6.31 6.53
CA LYS A 74 17.40 6.93 5.61
C LYS A 74 18.27 5.92 4.85
N ASP A 75 18.33 4.69 5.32
CA ASP A 75 19.12 3.62 4.69
C ASP A 75 18.39 2.97 3.50
N CYS A 76 17.14 3.38 3.25
CA CYS A 76 16.38 2.97 2.08
C CYS A 76 16.98 3.61 0.82
N LEU A 77 17.37 2.78 -0.15
CA LEU A 77 17.96 3.22 -1.41
C LEU A 77 16.92 3.26 -2.55
N GLY A 78 15.71 2.78 -2.30
CA GLY A 78 14.62 2.83 -3.24
C GLY A 78 13.90 1.52 -3.44
N GLY A 79 12.75 1.59 -4.11
CA GLY A 79 11.98 0.42 -4.51
C GLY A 79 12.58 -0.24 -5.74
N LEU A 80 12.61 -1.56 -5.76
CA LEU A 80 13.09 -2.33 -6.91
C LEU A 80 11.96 -2.76 -7.83
N GLY A 81 10.75 -2.88 -7.29
CA GLY A 81 9.60 -3.29 -8.07
C GLY A 81 8.50 -3.87 -7.22
N ILE A 82 7.39 -4.14 -7.88
CA ILE A 82 6.25 -4.83 -7.31
C ILE A 82 6.09 -6.11 -8.09
N ASP A 83 6.14 -7.26 -7.41
CA ASP A 83 6.01 -8.56 -8.05
C ASP A 83 4.53 -8.92 -8.28
N GLU A 84 3.64 -8.45 -7.40
CA GLU A 84 2.22 -8.78 -7.47
C GLU A 84 1.39 -7.75 -6.72
N ILE A 85 0.25 -7.37 -7.32
CA ILE A 85 -0.82 -6.62 -6.67
C ILE A 85 -2.12 -7.36 -6.95
N LYS A 86 -2.94 -7.58 -5.90
CA LYS A 86 -4.30 -8.10 -6.05
C LYS A 86 -5.27 -7.17 -5.34
N TRP A 87 -6.28 -6.68 -6.06
CA TRP A 87 -7.39 -5.93 -5.49
C TRP A 87 -8.57 -6.88 -5.30
N LYS A 88 -9.00 -7.05 -4.06
CA LYS A 88 -9.98 -8.09 -3.69
C LYS A 88 -11.36 -7.53 -3.33
N VAL A 89 -11.41 -6.37 -2.69
CA VAL A 89 -12.64 -5.74 -2.20
C VAL A 89 -12.57 -4.25 -2.53
N PRO A 90 -13.63 -3.66 -3.12
CA PRO A 90 -13.66 -2.22 -3.37
C PRO A 90 -13.53 -1.41 -2.08
N VAL A 91 -12.79 -0.31 -2.13
CA VAL A 91 -12.70 0.66 -1.04
C VAL A 91 -13.69 1.78 -1.33
N ARG A 92 -14.56 2.04 -0.36
CA ARG A 92 -15.63 3.04 -0.47
C ARG A 92 -15.29 4.28 0.36
N PRO A 93 -15.90 5.44 0.05
CA PRO A 93 -15.69 6.64 0.87
C PRO A 93 -15.93 6.36 2.36
N ASN A 94 -15.05 6.90 3.19
CA ASN A 94 -15.03 6.74 4.65
C ASN A 94 -14.63 5.35 5.16
N ASP A 95 -14.27 4.42 4.31
CA ASP A 95 -13.64 3.19 4.76
C ASP A 95 -12.36 3.52 5.52
N THR A 96 -12.08 2.75 6.57
CA THR A 96 -10.87 2.87 7.37
C THR A 96 -9.94 1.72 7.04
N LEU A 97 -8.72 2.05 6.61
CA LEU A 97 -7.75 1.07 6.14
C LEU A 97 -6.60 0.95 7.13
N ILE A 98 -6.14 -0.28 7.33
CA ILE A 98 -4.91 -0.58 8.10
C ILE A 98 -4.06 -1.52 7.26
N GLY A 99 -2.78 -1.17 7.10
CA GLY A 99 -1.80 -2.00 6.42
C GLY A 99 -0.94 -2.80 7.39
N GLU A 100 -0.71 -4.05 7.05
CA GLU A 100 0.26 -4.91 7.72
C GLU A 100 1.39 -5.20 6.73
N TYR A 101 2.61 -4.77 7.08
CA TYR A 101 3.81 -4.90 6.26
C TYR A 101 4.71 -5.94 6.90
N THR A 102 4.81 -7.10 6.28
CA THR A 102 5.57 -8.25 6.80
C THR A 102 6.88 -8.38 6.06
N ILE A 103 7.97 -8.56 6.77
CA ILE A 103 9.27 -8.91 6.18
C ILE A 103 9.20 -10.38 5.78
N THR A 104 9.14 -10.65 4.47
CA THR A 104 9.00 -12.01 3.95
C THR A 104 10.32 -12.64 3.56
N ASP A 105 11.30 -11.83 3.20
CA ASP A 105 12.64 -12.29 2.83
C ASP A 105 13.63 -11.15 2.94
N LYS A 106 14.92 -11.49 3.07
CA LYS A 106 16.02 -10.53 2.96
C LYS A 106 17.28 -11.23 2.48
N ARG A 107 18.06 -10.54 1.65
CA ARG A 107 19.35 -11.07 1.18
C ARG A 107 20.34 -9.95 0.90
N ILE A 108 21.61 -10.21 1.18
CA ILE A 108 22.69 -9.29 0.85
C ILE A 108 23.10 -9.53 -0.61
N LEU A 109 23.33 -8.45 -1.36
CA LEU A 109 23.85 -8.52 -2.71
C LEU A 109 25.33 -8.88 -2.73
N SER A 110 25.84 -9.26 -3.91
CA SER A 110 27.22 -9.69 -4.09
C SER A 110 28.26 -8.64 -3.72
N ASP A 111 27.90 -7.34 -3.81
CA ASP A 111 28.78 -6.22 -3.41
C ASP A 111 28.93 -6.09 -1.88
N LYS A 112 28.10 -6.79 -1.11
CA LYS A 112 28.05 -6.75 0.36
C LYS A 112 27.78 -5.36 0.96
N GLN A 113 27.37 -4.40 0.15
CA GLN A 113 27.07 -3.03 0.56
C GLN A 113 25.57 -2.74 0.51
N ARG A 114 24.82 -3.54 -0.23
CA ARG A 114 23.39 -3.37 -0.41
C ARG A 114 22.67 -4.69 -0.16
N GLY A 115 21.49 -4.59 0.35
CA GLY A 115 20.61 -5.74 0.56
C GLY A 115 19.21 -5.49 0.01
N ILE A 116 18.50 -6.56 -0.23
CA ILE A 116 17.10 -6.53 -0.64
C ILE A 116 16.26 -7.01 0.52
N VAL A 117 15.24 -6.23 0.88
CA VAL A 117 14.21 -6.62 1.84
C VAL A 117 12.90 -6.78 1.06
N SER A 118 12.29 -7.95 1.18
CA SER A 118 10.99 -8.23 0.56
C SER A 118 9.87 -8.01 1.57
N LEU A 119 8.81 -7.34 1.12
CA LEU A 119 7.65 -7.03 1.92
C LEU A 119 6.41 -7.71 1.34
N GLY A 120 5.66 -8.39 2.20
CA GLY A 120 4.29 -8.80 1.93
C GLY A 120 3.34 -7.84 2.62
N VAL A 121 2.42 -7.26 1.86
CA VAL A 121 1.50 -6.25 2.37
C VAL A 121 0.08 -6.77 2.32
N SER A 122 -0.65 -6.62 3.42
CA SER A 122 -2.09 -6.89 3.50
C SER A 122 -2.78 -5.63 4.02
N ILE A 123 -3.72 -5.10 3.26
CA ILE A 123 -4.51 -3.94 3.67
C ILE A 123 -5.93 -4.39 3.92
N LYS A 124 -6.45 -4.09 5.11
CA LYS A 124 -7.79 -4.47 5.55
C LYS A 124 -8.64 -3.25 5.85
N ASN A 125 -9.95 -3.36 5.60
CA ASN A 125 -10.91 -2.33 5.98
C ASN A 125 -11.39 -2.49 7.43
N GLN A 126 -12.36 -1.67 7.85
CA GLN A 126 -12.93 -1.68 9.21
C GLN A 126 -13.62 -3.00 9.58
N ASP A 127 -14.06 -3.76 8.58
CA ASP A 127 -14.71 -5.07 8.76
C ASP A 127 -13.70 -6.23 8.76
N LYS A 128 -12.40 -5.89 8.78
CA LYS A 128 -11.28 -6.85 8.71
C LYS A 128 -11.25 -7.65 7.42
N LEU A 129 -11.89 -7.16 6.36
CA LEU A 129 -11.79 -7.73 5.03
C LEU A 129 -10.50 -7.27 4.37
N GLU A 130 -9.76 -8.19 3.79
CA GLU A 130 -8.55 -7.87 3.03
C GLU A 130 -8.94 -7.23 1.70
N VAL A 131 -8.67 -5.93 1.56
CA VAL A 131 -9.06 -5.17 0.36
C VAL A 131 -8.03 -5.29 -0.75
N LEU A 132 -6.76 -5.40 -0.39
CA LEU A 132 -5.69 -5.63 -1.36
C LEU A 132 -4.46 -6.27 -0.72
N THR A 133 -3.66 -6.91 -1.54
CA THR A 133 -2.34 -7.44 -1.17
C THR A 133 -1.29 -6.99 -2.16
N VAL A 134 -0.06 -6.81 -1.67
CA VAL A 134 1.09 -6.41 -2.49
C VAL A 134 2.31 -7.24 -2.09
N LYS A 135 3.13 -7.59 -3.08
CA LYS A 135 4.48 -8.12 -2.85
C LYS A 135 5.47 -7.17 -3.50
N THR A 136 6.35 -6.59 -2.71
CA THR A 136 7.32 -5.60 -3.19
C THR A 136 8.70 -5.85 -2.61
N LYS A 137 9.72 -5.25 -3.23
CA LYS A 137 11.12 -5.37 -2.84
C LYS A 137 11.74 -4.00 -2.73
N ILE A 138 12.51 -3.81 -1.68
CA ILE A 138 13.17 -2.54 -1.35
C ILE A 138 14.67 -2.78 -1.25
N LEU A 139 15.44 -1.87 -1.82
CA LEU A 139 16.90 -1.87 -1.71
C LEU A 139 17.31 -1.07 -0.47
N ILE A 140 18.12 -1.66 0.36
CA ILE A 140 18.57 -1.07 1.64
C ILE A 140 20.09 -1.07 1.68
N ASP A 141 20.67 0.00 2.22
CA ASP A 141 22.09 0.08 2.52
C ASP A 141 22.43 -0.88 3.67
N VAL A 142 23.58 -1.55 3.58
CA VAL A 142 24.01 -2.56 4.57
C VAL A 142 25.00 -1.98 5.54
#